data_c55b967f590fda529385c835f1c95be5
#
_entry.id   c55b967f590fda529385c835f1c95be5
#
_cell.length_a   1.000
_cell.length_b   1.000
_cell.length_c   1.000
_cell.angle_alpha   90.00
_cell.angle_beta   90.00
_cell.angle_gamma   90.00
#
_symmetry.space_group_name_H-M   'P 1'
#
loop_
_entity.id
_entity.type
_entity.pdbx_description
1 polymer ?
#
loop_
_entity_poly.entity_id
_entity_poly.type
_entity_poly.pdbx_seq_one_letter_code
_entity_poly.pdbx_strand_id
1 'polypeptide(L)'
;MREQVELTLTDFNRETLEHVRKALNDIKERSGRKFTVQVQKKTVHQLIKESLKPAVSGDRAKREFDFIYCTGLFDYLSDHTCRQLMDIFYDLVAPGGLLVATNVEPSNPRRNGMAYLLDWHLIYRTAPDLRALKPGRAPDDALCVRSDATGVNLFLEIRKPANG
;
A
#
# COMPACT_ATOMS: atom_id res chain seq x y z
N MET A 1 -13.32 5.83 -25.05
CA MET A 1 -12.88 4.43 -24.78
C MET A 1 -12.93 4.24 -23.28
N ARG A 2 -13.58 3.21 -22.74
CA ARG A 2 -13.48 2.87 -21.31
C ARG A 2 -12.14 2.15 -21.12
N GLU A 3 -11.22 2.77 -20.42
CA GLU A 3 -9.94 2.15 -20.08
C GLU A 3 -10.20 0.87 -19.28
N GLN A 4 -9.47 -0.18 -19.61
CA GLN A 4 -9.54 -1.44 -18.89
C GLN A 4 -8.75 -1.30 -17.59
N VAL A 5 -9.38 -1.52 -16.45
CA VAL A 5 -8.73 -1.49 -15.14
C VAL A 5 -7.96 -2.80 -14.93
N GLU A 6 -6.70 -2.70 -14.56
CA GLU A 6 -5.86 -3.83 -14.15
C GLU A 6 -5.57 -3.74 -12.65
N LEU A 7 -5.91 -4.80 -11.91
CA LEU A 7 -5.66 -4.91 -10.48
C LEU A 7 -4.54 -5.91 -10.22
N THR A 8 -3.52 -5.51 -9.48
CA THR A 8 -2.49 -6.42 -8.98
C THR A 8 -2.62 -6.51 -7.46
N LEU A 9 -2.91 -7.69 -6.95
CA LEU A 9 -3.03 -7.99 -5.53
C LEU A 9 -1.79 -8.71 -5.05
N THR A 10 -1.18 -8.21 -3.98
CA THR A 10 0.00 -8.83 -3.38
C THR A 10 -0.25 -9.07 -1.90
N ASP A 11 -0.07 -10.31 -1.46
CA ASP A 11 -0.13 -10.71 -0.05
C ASP A 11 0.77 -11.93 0.16
N PHE A 12 1.21 -12.17 1.40
CA PHE A 12 1.97 -13.38 1.74
C PHE A 12 1.04 -14.58 2.02
N ASN A 13 -0.23 -14.35 2.37
CA ASN A 13 -1.21 -15.37 2.67
C ASN A 13 -1.99 -15.77 1.42
N ARG A 14 -1.87 -17.05 1.05
CA ARG A 14 -2.54 -17.61 -0.13
C ARG A 14 -4.08 -17.61 0.02
N GLU A 15 -4.57 -17.93 1.20
CA GLU A 15 -6.03 -18.00 1.45
C GLU A 15 -6.67 -16.63 1.31
N THR A 16 -6.02 -15.58 1.84
CA THR A 16 -6.45 -14.18 1.65
C THR A 16 -6.52 -13.82 0.17
N LEU A 17 -5.48 -14.15 -0.60
CA LEU A 17 -5.44 -13.88 -2.03
C LEU A 17 -6.54 -14.62 -2.80
N GLU A 18 -6.80 -15.88 -2.48
CA GLU A 18 -7.86 -16.67 -3.10
C GLU A 18 -9.26 -16.12 -2.74
N HIS A 19 -9.47 -15.73 -1.49
CA HIS A 19 -10.72 -15.11 -1.03
C HIS A 19 -10.99 -13.79 -1.76
N VAL A 20 -10.02 -12.88 -1.81
CA VAL A 20 -10.18 -11.58 -2.48
C VAL A 20 -10.37 -11.75 -3.98
N ARG A 21 -9.64 -12.69 -4.61
CA ARG A 21 -9.82 -13.00 -6.04
C ARG A 21 -11.26 -13.46 -6.33
N LYS A 22 -11.81 -14.33 -5.49
CA LYS A 22 -13.21 -14.80 -5.62
C LYS A 22 -14.19 -13.63 -5.48
N ALA A 23 -14.04 -12.81 -4.43
CA ALA A 23 -14.89 -11.65 -4.20
C ALA A 23 -14.86 -10.65 -5.37
N LEU A 24 -13.69 -10.41 -5.97
CA LEU A 24 -13.56 -9.54 -7.14
C LEU A 24 -14.20 -10.14 -8.40
N ASN A 25 -14.12 -11.44 -8.60
CA ASN A 25 -14.82 -12.11 -9.70
C ASN A 25 -16.35 -12.00 -9.54
N ASP A 26 -16.87 -12.20 -8.33
CA ASP A 26 -18.29 -12.02 -8.03
C ASP A 26 -18.76 -10.58 -8.30
N ILE A 27 -17.93 -9.58 -7.95
CA ILE A 27 -18.20 -8.17 -8.26
C ILE A 27 -18.20 -7.93 -9.77
N LYS A 28 -17.24 -8.51 -10.50
CA LYS A 28 -17.15 -8.39 -11.96
C LYS A 28 -18.40 -8.93 -12.64
N GLU A 29 -18.86 -10.12 -12.23
CA GLU A 29 -20.08 -10.73 -12.77
C GLU A 29 -21.33 -9.89 -12.47
N ARG A 30 -21.49 -9.44 -11.21
CA ARG A 30 -22.68 -8.66 -10.81
C ARG A 30 -22.71 -7.24 -11.38
N SER A 31 -21.55 -6.59 -11.53
CA SER A 31 -21.49 -5.19 -11.98
C SER A 31 -21.37 -5.02 -13.49
N GLY A 32 -21.04 -6.10 -14.23
CA GLY A 32 -20.73 -6.03 -15.67
C GLY A 32 -19.47 -5.21 -16.01
N ARG A 33 -18.69 -4.80 -14.99
CA ARG A 33 -17.47 -4.02 -15.20
C ARG A 33 -16.34 -4.90 -15.72
N LYS A 34 -15.57 -4.37 -16.67
CA LYS A 34 -14.41 -5.07 -17.25
C LYS A 34 -13.16 -4.65 -16.49
N PHE A 35 -12.54 -5.59 -15.78
CA PHE A 35 -11.22 -5.46 -15.18
C PHE A 35 -10.50 -6.81 -15.15
N THR A 36 -9.18 -6.78 -15.07
CA THR A 36 -8.35 -7.97 -14.90
C THR A 36 -7.76 -8.00 -13.50
N VAL A 37 -7.59 -9.19 -12.93
CA VAL A 37 -7.01 -9.39 -11.60
C VAL A 37 -5.80 -10.28 -11.72
N GLN A 38 -4.64 -9.75 -11.32
CA GLN A 38 -3.40 -10.51 -11.13
C GLN A 38 -3.16 -10.69 -9.64
N VAL A 39 -2.78 -11.90 -9.24
CA VAL A 39 -2.54 -12.26 -7.85
C VAL A 39 -1.08 -12.66 -7.70
N GLN A 40 -0.37 -12.08 -6.76
CA GLN A 40 1.04 -12.35 -6.48
C GLN A 40 1.21 -12.72 -5.01
N LYS A 41 1.66 -13.95 -4.74
CA LYS A 41 2.06 -14.34 -3.39
C LYS A 41 3.48 -13.88 -3.14
N LYS A 42 3.67 -12.83 -2.30
CA LYS A 42 4.99 -12.29 -1.94
C LYS A 42 5.00 -11.84 -0.49
N THR A 43 6.10 -12.10 0.17
CA THR A 43 6.41 -11.51 1.48
C THR A 43 7.04 -10.13 1.32
N VAL A 44 7.02 -9.32 2.38
CA VAL A 44 7.72 -8.02 2.43
C VAL A 44 9.21 -8.17 2.09
N HIS A 45 9.86 -9.21 2.64
CA HIS A 45 11.27 -9.49 2.34
C HIS A 45 11.52 -9.76 0.85
N GLN A 46 10.62 -10.50 0.18
CA GLN A 46 10.73 -10.75 -1.25
C GLN A 46 10.55 -9.46 -2.08
N LEU A 47 9.61 -8.60 -1.71
CA LEU A 47 9.42 -7.29 -2.36
C LEU A 47 10.70 -6.44 -2.27
N ILE A 48 11.29 -6.34 -1.07
CA ILE A 48 12.52 -5.59 -0.84
C ILE A 48 13.68 -6.23 -1.64
N LYS A 49 13.85 -7.55 -1.56
CA LYS A 49 14.93 -8.25 -2.28
C LYS A 49 14.83 -8.10 -3.81
N GLU A 50 13.61 -8.10 -4.35
CA GLU A 50 13.39 -7.92 -5.79
C GLU A 50 13.72 -6.50 -6.24
N SER A 51 13.46 -5.48 -5.41
CA SER A 51 13.79 -4.09 -5.73
C SER A 51 15.31 -3.83 -5.80
N LEU A 52 16.09 -4.60 -5.04
CA LEU A 52 17.54 -4.48 -5.01
C LEU A 52 18.24 -5.15 -6.20
N LYS A 53 17.54 -5.97 -6.99
CA LYS A 53 18.13 -6.60 -8.17
C LYS A 53 18.35 -5.56 -9.26
N PRO A 54 19.55 -5.50 -9.87
CA PRO A 54 19.78 -4.62 -10.99
C PRO A 54 18.79 -4.94 -12.11
N ALA A 55 18.24 -3.92 -12.76
CA ALA A 55 17.41 -4.08 -13.93
C ALA A 55 18.28 -4.75 -15.02
N VAL A 56 18.03 -6.02 -15.29
CA VAL A 56 18.63 -6.69 -16.44
C VAL A 56 18.08 -5.99 -17.68
N SER A 57 18.99 -5.44 -18.47
CA SER A 57 18.68 -4.71 -19.70
C SER A 57 17.75 -5.53 -20.59
N GLY A 58 16.55 -5.05 -20.84
CA GLY A 58 15.63 -5.55 -21.85
C GLY A 58 14.24 -5.99 -21.40
N ASP A 59 13.97 -6.35 -20.13
CA ASP A 59 12.70 -7.01 -19.77
C ASP A 59 11.93 -6.37 -18.60
N ARG A 60 12.35 -5.20 -18.16
CA ARG A 60 11.56 -4.33 -17.25
C ARG A 60 11.13 -3.09 -18.01
N ALA A 61 10.14 -3.22 -18.88
CA ALA A 61 9.17 -2.15 -18.98
C ALA A 61 8.71 -1.92 -17.53
N LYS A 62 9.20 -0.82 -16.90
CA LYS A 62 8.95 -0.49 -15.50
C LYS A 62 7.43 -0.48 -15.36
N ARG A 63 6.87 -1.53 -14.74
CA ARG A 63 5.42 -1.61 -14.55
C ARG A 63 5.06 -0.46 -13.63
N GLU A 64 4.42 0.55 -14.17
CA GLU A 64 3.97 1.71 -13.44
C GLU A 64 2.50 1.54 -13.07
N PHE A 65 2.14 1.97 -11.88
CA PHE A 65 0.78 1.91 -11.37
C PHE A 65 0.23 3.32 -11.18
N ASP A 66 -0.95 3.58 -11.69
CA ASP A 66 -1.65 4.84 -11.44
C ASP A 66 -2.05 5.00 -9.98
N PHE A 67 -2.23 3.86 -9.28
CA PHE A 67 -2.62 3.82 -7.88
C PHE A 67 -1.98 2.64 -7.16
N ILE A 68 -1.32 2.90 -6.03
CA ILE A 68 -0.83 1.89 -5.10
C ILE A 68 -1.48 2.13 -3.74
N TYR A 69 -2.08 1.08 -3.18
CA TYR A 69 -2.71 1.12 -1.87
C TYR A 69 -2.18 0.00 -0.98
N CYS A 70 -1.53 0.38 0.12
CA CYS A 70 -0.99 -0.53 1.14
C CYS A 70 -1.72 -0.29 2.45
N THR A 71 -2.64 -1.18 2.81
CA THR A 71 -3.47 -1.06 4.01
C THR A 71 -3.17 -2.14 5.03
N GLY A 72 -3.14 -1.78 6.33
CA GLY A 72 -3.00 -2.69 7.46
C GLY A 72 -1.64 -3.39 7.58
N LEU A 73 -0.67 -3.12 6.70
CA LEU A 73 0.64 -3.75 6.73
C LEU A 73 1.62 -2.99 7.62
N PHE A 74 1.59 -1.66 7.59
CA PHE A 74 2.54 -0.83 8.32
C PHE A 74 2.40 -0.94 9.83
N ASP A 75 1.22 -1.34 10.30
CA ASP A 75 0.95 -1.61 11.71
C ASP A 75 1.81 -2.73 12.31
N TYR A 76 2.47 -3.54 11.49
CA TYR A 76 3.31 -4.67 11.90
C TYR A 76 4.79 -4.50 11.56
N LEU A 77 5.17 -3.42 10.91
CA LEU A 77 6.51 -3.23 10.38
C LEU A 77 7.26 -2.11 11.10
N SER A 78 8.57 -2.29 11.29
CA SER A 78 9.44 -1.21 11.79
C SER A 78 9.47 -0.03 10.83
N ASP A 79 9.80 1.16 11.34
CA ASP A 79 9.93 2.37 10.52
C ASP A 79 10.95 2.21 9.38
N HIS A 80 12.04 1.49 9.66
CA HIS A 80 13.04 1.19 8.64
C HIS A 80 12.44 0.40 7.47
N THR A 81 11.70 -0.65 7.76
CA THR A 81 11.04 -1.48 6.74
C THR A 81 9.95 -0.70 6.00
N CYS A 82 9.17 0.11 6.72
CA CYS A 82 8.16 0.97 6.11
C CYS A 82 8.78 1.97 5.13
N ARG A 83 9.90 2.63 5.49
CA ARG A 83 10.62 3.54 4.58
C ARG A 83 11.11 2.84 3.32
N GLN A 84 11.70 1.65 3.46
CA GLN A 84 12.12 0.86 2.29
C GLN A 84 10.94 0.53 1.37
N LEU A 85 9.79 0.14 1.92
CA LEU A 85 8.59 -0.12 1.13
C LEU A 85 8.05 1.15 0.47
N MET A 86 8.04 2.27 1.18
CA MET A 86 7.61 3.56 0.61
C MET A 86 8.49 3.98 -0.57
N ASP A 87 9.81 3.79 -0.48
CA ASP A 87 10.73 4.05 -1.59
C ASP A 87 10.41 3.14 -2.80
N ILE A 88 10.18 1.85 -2.57
CA ILE A 88 9.83 0.88 -3.61
C ILE A 88 8.49 1.26 -4.27
N PHE A 89 7.47 1.54 -3.47
CA PHE A 89 6.15 1.88 -3.98
C PHE A 89 6.18 3.19 -4.76
N TYR A 90 6.92 4.19 -4.29
CA TYR A 90 7.06 5.46 -4.99
C TYR A 90 7.75 5.31 -6.36
N ASP A 91 8.69 4.36 -6.47
CA ASP A 91 9.32 4.01 -7.75
C ASP A 91 8.34 3.36 -8.73
N LEU A 92 7.40 2.58 -8.21
CA LEU A 92 6.40 1.87 -9.00
C LEU A 92 5.19 2.73 -9.37
N VAL A 93 4.96 3.86 -8.70
CA VAL A 93 3.88 4.79 -9.05
C VAL A 93 4.23 5.56 -10.31
N ALA A 94 3.31 5.61 -11.26
CA ALA A 94 3.41 6.41 -12.48
C ALA A 94 3.46 7.92 -12.18
N PRO A 95 4.06 8.75 -13.03
CA PRO A 95 3.89 10.20 -12.95
C PRO A 95 2.41 10.60 -12.91
N GLY A 96 2.01 11.46 -11.97
CA GLY A 96 0.61 11.81 -11.70
C GLY A 96 -0.18 10.80 -10.87
N GLY A 97 0.39 9.61 -10.61
CA GLY A 97 -0.23 8.55 -9.82
C GLY A 97 -0.27 8.84 -8.32
N LEU A 98 -0.99 8.00 -7.58
CA LEU A 98 -1.23 8.15 -6.14
C LEU A 98 -0.74 6.92 -5.37
N LEU A 99 0.07 7.15 -4.34
CA LEU A 99 0.48 6.16 -3.35
C LEU A 99 -0.26 6.42 -2.04
N VAL A 100 -0.87 5.39 -1.46
CA VAL A 100 -1.54 5.45 -0.17
C VAL A 100 -1.03 4.33 0.74
N ALA A 101 -0.60 4.69 1.95
CA ALA A 101 -0.31 3.74 3.02
C ALA A 101 -1.11 4.10 4.28
N THR A 102 -1.50 3.10 5.07
CA THR A 102 -2.28 3.33 6.28
C THR A 102 -1.57 2.87 7.53
N ASN A 103 -1.91 3.51 8.66
CA ASN A 103 -1.48 3.08 9.99
C ASN A 103 -2.53 3.46 11.03
N VAL A 104 -2.63 2.66 12.09
CA VAL A 104 -3.52 2.94 13.22
C VAL A 104 -2.89 3.99 14.13
N GLU A 105 -3.68 4.96 14.55
CA GLU A 105 -3.31 6.09 15.40
C GLU A 105 -3.28 5.69 16.89
N PRO A 106 -2.34 6.21 17.72
CA PRO A 106 -2.23 5.87 19.14
C PRO A 106 -3.46 6.16 20.01
N SER A 107 -4.30 7.12 19.63
CA SER A 107 -5.53 7.47 20.36
C SER A 107 -6.68 6.49 20.14
N ASN A 108 -6.46 5.40 19.36
CA ASN A 108 -7.47 4.37 19.16
C ASN A 108 -8.06 3.90 20.51
N PRO A 109 -9.35 4.13 20.79
CA PRO A 109 -9.97 3.80 22.09
C PRO A 109 -10.02 2.28 22.34
N ARG A 110 -9.89 1.46 21.29
CA ARG A 110 -9.89 -0.01 21.39
C ARG A 110 -8.50 -0.61 21.59
N ARG A 111 -7.44 0.21 21.61
CA ARG A 111 -6.05 -0.23 21.71
C ARG A 111 -5.82 -1.22 22.86
N ASN A 112 -6.29 -0.88 24.06
CA ASN A 112 -6.11 -1.73 25.23
C ASN A 112 -6.89 -3.05 25.11
N GLY A 113 -8.12 -3.00 24.61
CA GLY A 113 -8.91 -4.22 24.35
C GLY A 113 -8.25 -5.13 23.31
N MET A 114 -7.72 -4.56 22.25
CA MET A 114 -6.98 -5.31 21.21
C MET A 114 -5.74 -5.99 21.82
N ALA A 115 -4.93 -5.25 22.60
CA ALA A 115 -3.70 -5.78 23.17
C ALA A 115 -3.96 -6.83 24.27
N TYR A 116 -4.88 -6.55 25.22
CA TYR A 116 -5.04 -7.41 26.41
C TYR A 116 -6.06 -8.54 26.22
N LEU A 117 -7.08 -8.38 25.38
CA LEU A 117 -8.10 -9.42 25.19
C LEU A 117 -7.86 -10.27 23.96
N LEU A 118 -7.26 -9.70 22.92
CA LEU A 118 -7.07 -10.35 21.63
C LEU A 118 -5.60 -10.68 21.33
N ASP A 119 -4.68 -10.32 22.24
CA ASP A 119 -3.23 -10.43 22.00
C ASP A 119 -2.79 -9.82 20.66
N TRP A 120 -3.47 -8.75 20.27
CA TRP A 120 -3.28 -8.09 18.98
C TRP A 120 -2.49 -6.79 19.16
N HIS A 121 -1.18 -6.89 18.97
CA HIS A 121 -0.22 -5.80 19.14
C HIS A 121 0.09 -5.12 17.82
N LEU A 122 -0.12 -3.81 17.75
CA LEU A 122 0.18 -2.98 16.59
C LEU A 122 1.28 -1.96 16.92
N ILE A 123 2.01 -1.56 15.89
CA ILE A 123 2.92 -0.40 15.94
C ILE A 123 2.09 0.82 15.55
N TYR A 124 1.66 1.57 16.56
CA TYR A 124 0.89 2.79 16.38
C TYR A 124 1.78 3.93 15.91
N ARG A 125 1.27 4.79 15.03
CA ARG A 125 1.98 5.99 14.55
C ARG A 125 1.07 7.20 14.59
N THR A 126 1.61 8.33 15.05
CA THR A 126 0.97 9.65 14.93
C THR A 126 1.09 10.15 13.48
N ALA A 127 0.36 11.21 13.14
CA ALA A 127 0.47 11.83 11.82
C ALA A 127 1.90 12.32 11.50
N PRO A 128 2.64 12.95 12.43
CA PRO A 128 4.06 13.24 12.22
C PRO A 128 4.94 12.02 11.97
N ASP A 129 4.75 10.93 12.74
CA ASP A 129 5.52 9.69 12.57
C ASP A 129 5.27 9.06 11.18
N LEU A 130 4.01 9.04 10.77
CA LEU A 130 3.62 8.51 9.46
C LEU A 130 4.16 9.37 8.32
N ARG A 131 4.14 10.72 8.49
CA ARG A 131 4.76 11.67 7.56
C ARG A 131 6.26 11.43 7.41
N ALA A 132 6.97 11.06 8.49
CA ALA A 132 8.41 10.79 8.50
C ALA A 132 8.80 9.52 7.72
N LEU A 133 7.83 8.72 7.28
CA LEU A 133 8.04 7.56 6.40
C LEU A 133 8.09 7.93 4.91
N LYS A 134 7.87 9.21 4.57
CA LYS A 134 7.91 9.72 3.20
C LYS A 134 9.22 9.36 2.50
N PRO A 135 9.20 8.93 1.22
CA PRO A 135 10.41 8.80 0.41
C PRO A 135 11.17 10.12 0.33
N GLY A 136 12.50 10.09 0.49
CA GLY A 136 13.32 11.31 0.48
C GLY A 136 13.19 12.15 -0.80
N ARG A 137 12.86 11.53 -1.92
CA ARG A 137 12.66 12.19 -3.24
C ARG A 137 11.23 12.63 -3.51
N ALA A 138 10.25 12.29 -2.65
CA ALA A 138 8.91 12.83 -2.77
C ALA A 138 8.88 14.27 -2.25
N PRO A 139 8.37 15.27 -3.00
CA PRO A 139 8.23 16.64 -2.54
C PRO A 139 7.32 16.74 -1.31
N ASP A 140 7.57 17.70 -0.43
CA ASP A 140 6.78 17.87 0.79
C ASP A 140 5.34 18.33 0.54
N ASP A 141 5.11 19.08 -0.53
CA ASP A 141 3.80 19.55 -0.99
C ASP A 141 2.98 18.46 -1.70
N ALA A 142 3.64 17.36 -2.14
CA ALA A 142 2.99 16.22 -2.75
C ALA A 142 2.36 15.26 -1.72
N LEU A 143 2.57 15.53 -0.40
CA LEU A 143 2.20 14.64 0.69
C LEU A 143 1.08 15.21 1.55
N CYS A 144 0.07 14.39 1.83
CA CYS A 144 -0.99 14.67 2.79
C CYS A 144 -1.16 13.50 3.77
N VAL A 145 -1.41 13.80 5.04
CA VAL A 145 -1.85 12.80 6.02
C VAL A 145 -3.27 13.16 6.44
N ARG A 146 -4.19 12.20 6.25
CA ARG A 146 -5.60 12.34 6.63
C ARG A 146 -5.98 11.24 7.61
N SER A 147 -7.04 11.45 8.38
CA SER A 147 -7.67 10.42 9.19
C SER A 147 -9.03 10.03 8.60
N ASP A 148 -9.49 8.83 8.92
CA ASP A 148 -10.88 8.45 8.69
C ASP A 148 -11.84 9.24 9.61
N ALA A 149 -13.14 9.05 9.43
CA ALA A 149 -14.17 9.73 10.23
C ALA A 149 -14.12 9.37 11.73
N THR A 150 -13.46 8.27 12.09
CA THR A 150 -13.29 7.83 13.49
C THR A 150 -12.02 8.38 14.12
N GLY A 151 -11.08 8.94 13.35
CA GLY A 151 -9.76 9.36 13.80
C GLY A 151 -8.80 8.22 14.09
N VAL A 152 -9.22 6.97 13.88
CA VAL A 152 -8.42 5.77 14.23
C VAL A 152 -7.41 5.39 13.17
N ASN A 153 -7.77 5.49 11.89
CA ASN A 153 -6.88 5.15 10.80
C ASN A 153 -6.34 6.41 10.12
N LEU A 154 -5.03 6.48 10.03
CA LEU A 154 -4.32 7.51 9.28
C LEU A 154 -3.99 7.00 7.89
N PHE A 155 -4.07 7.90 6.90
CA PHE A 155 -3.77 7.68 5.50
C PHE A 155 -2.64 8.62 5.10
N LEU A 156 -1.48 8.07 4.77
CA LEU A 156 -0.38 8.79 4.13
C LEU A 156 -0.61 8.72 2.63
N GLU A 157 -0.97 9.85 2.04
CA GLU A 157 -1.21 10.01 0.61
C GLU A 157 -0.05 10.76 -0.02
N ILE A 158 0.54 10.21 -1.08
CA ILE A 158 1.61 10.86 -1.85
C ILE A 158 1.23 10.84 -3.33
N ARG A 159 1.02 12.01 -3.91
CA ARG A 159 0.80 12.16 -5.35
C ARG A 159 2.12 12.42 -6.05
N LYS A 160 2.54 11.50 -6.91
CA LYS A 160 3.77 11.71 -7.68
C LYS A 160 3.56 12.83 -8.71
N PRO A 161 4.46 13.81 -8.81
CA PRO A 161 4.35 14.86 -9.82
C PRO A 161 4.22 14.26 -11.24
N ALA A 162 3.40 14.90 -12.08
CA ALA A 162 3.19 14.44 -13.46
C ALA A 162 4.42 14.64 -14.36
N ASN A 163 5.25 15.63 -14.01
CA ASN A 163 6.50 15.97 -14.68
C ASN A 163 7.63 15.78 -13.65
N GLY A 164 8.33 14.69 -13.74
CA GLY A 164 9.54 14.39 -12.99
C GLY A 164 10.73 14.38 -13.92
#